data_a45fb34c7d63c609cc6072daad7f83c0
#
_entry.id   a45fb34c7d63c609cc6072daad7f83c0
#
_cell.length_a   1.000
_cell.length_b   1.000
_cell.length_c   1.000
_cell.angle_alpha   90.00
_cell.angle_beta   90.00
_cell.angle_gamma   90.00
#
_symmetry.space_group_name_H-M   'P 1'
#
loop_
_entity.id
_entity.type
_entity.pdbx_description
1 polymer ?
#
loop_
_entity_poly.entity_id
_entity_poly.type
_entity_poly.pdbx_seq_one_letter_code
_entity_poly.pdbx_strand_id
1 'polypeptide(L)'
;VHETSVSASVATRTLSESDSKSLLAPFGVTFAREAKVNTAGEAVAAAREMAGSVVVKLGGDSIAHKTERGLVRLRLSGDEAVGQAAQDLLDAARPDDGEVHLLVAEMVSGVREFIVGMLVDAQFGPTVMLGVGGVMAEALKDVVFRPAPVDDDTAAAMIDELRTSALLNDFRGEAAVNRDQLVKTIRGLSDCVQAHPDVASIDINPLIVRPDGSVVAVDALVERTTTGEPSYVRRESQRKPYSDDQFRAFFEPRGVVVAGASTHPGKFGFVSLHNILASGYGGQVFGTNLQAETVLGVQTVADVADLPSDAIDLVFVCTPASTNQALLTACAEKGVKAAFLTSAGYGEAGDDGRAAEQELVAHADRLGMLMAGPNGQGVVSTPVSLCAQIVAPYPPSGAISIASQSGNFVSSFMNYARQTGVGVCRAVSAGNAAALGVADLVEWYGRDDKTKVSLAYVEGITDGRALMERLGAVATNKPVVVVKGGATEKGARAAASHTGALAANDSVFDGACKAYGITRAATVEEAYEAAASFATQPLPRGPRVVVLTTAGGWGVVTSDAIARDGLLELLALPEDLLQEIDMKLPPRWSRNNPVDCAGGETRDTIPEVMEMIAKHENVDAIVYLGLGIQANQGRLMK
;
A
#
# COMPACT_ATOMS: atom_id res chain seq x y z
N VAL A 1 -22.64 2.33 7.48
CA VAL A 1 -21.67 2.61 8.54
C VAL A 1 -21.87 1.58 9.63
N HIS A 2 -21.02 0.56 9.73
CA HIS A 2 -21.01 -0.39 10.84
C HIS A 2 -19.66 -0.32 11.54
N GLU A 3 -19.75 -0.04 12.83
CA GLU A 3 -18.71 -0.14 13.84
C GLU A 3 -17.93 -1.46 13.70
N THR A 4 -16.67 -1.40 13.37
CA THR A 4 -15.66 -2.39 13.76
C THR A 4 -14.25 -1.82 13.58
N SER A 5 -13.82 -1.00 14.53
CA SER A 5 -12.40 -0.85 14.84
C SER A 5 -12.29 -0.56 16.33
N VAL A 6 -11.87 -1.56 17.10
CA VAL A 6 -11.51 -1.36 18.50
C VAL A 6 -10.09 -0.76 18.52
N SER A 7 -10.03 0.52 18.18
CA SER A 7 -9.11 1.47 18.79
C SER A 7 -9.81 1.93 20.06
N ALA A 8 -9.12 2.11 21.18
CA ALA A 8 -9.67 2.82 22.31
C ALA A 8 -10.19 4.14 21.77
N SER A 9 -11.51 4.30 21.67
CA SER A 9 -12.13 5.44 21.03
C SER A 9 -11.76 6.66 21.89
N VAL A 10 -10.87 7.48 21.35
CA VAL A 10 -10.64 8.80 21.94
C VAL A 10 -11.99 9.49 21.92
N ALA A 11 -12.47 9.91 23.08
CA ALA A 11 -13.76 10.58 23.16
C ALA A 11 -13.72 11.84 22.30
N THR A 12 -14.67 11.97 21.37
CA THR A 12 -14.77 13.10 20.44
C THR A 12 -15.97 13.97 20.78
N ARG A 13 -15.91 15.24 20.38
CA ARG A 13 -17.04 16.16 20.34
C ARG A 13 -17.21 16.66 18.92
N THR A 14 -18.43 16.75 18.48
CA THR A 14 -18.80 17.32 17.19
C THR A 14 -18.90 18.84 17.32
N LEU A 15 -18.31 19.58 16.38
CA LEU A 15 -18.52 21.03 16.28
C LEU A 15 -19.86 21.31 15.62
N SER A 16 -20.40 22.51 15.91
CA SER A 16 -21.57 22.99 15.15
C SER A 16 -21.22 23.13 13.66
N GLU A 17 -22.25 23.11 12.78
CA GLU A 17 -22.04 23.32 11.33
C GLU A 17 -21.30 24.64 11.04
N SER A 18 -21.70 25.71 11.74
CA SER A 18 -21.09 27.03 11.59
C SER A 18 -19.62 27.04 12.03
N ASP A 19 -19.27 26.37 13.15
CA ASP A 19 -17.90 26.28 13.63
C ASP A 19 -17.06 25.39 12.74
N SER A 20 -17.63 24.30 12.22
CA SER A 20 -16.98 23.42 11.26
C SER A 20 -16.59 24.18 9.99
N LYS A 21 -17.52 24.95 9.42
CA LYS A 21 -17.28 25.80 8.24
C LYS A 21 -16.24 26.88 8.52
N SER A 22 -16.33 27.53 9.68
CA SER A 22 -15.39 28.58 10.10
C SER A 22 -13.97 28.03 10.26
N LEU A 23 -13.84 26.80 10.74
CA LEU A 23 -12.55 26.12 10.84
C LEU A 23 -11.95 25.80 9.48
N LEU A 24 -12.76 25.33 8.51
CA LEU A 24 -12.29 24.82 7.22
C LEU A 24 -12.10 25.90 6.15
N ALA A 25 -12.84 27.01 6.22
CA ALA A 25 -12.77 28.09 5.21
C ALA A 25 -11.35 28.67 5.01
N PRO A 26 -10.54 28.92 6.06
CA PRO A 26 -9.17 29.42 5.89
C PRO A 26 -8.25 28.46 5.13
N PHE A 27 -8.59 27.18 5.07
CA PHE A 27 -7.86 26.13 4.37
C PHE A 27 -8.31 25.94 2.91
N GLY A 28 -9.12 26.87 2.37
CA GLY A 28 -9.48 26.88 0.95
C GLY A 28 -10.77 26.15 0.59
N VAL A 29 -11.53 25.67 1.58
CA VAL A 29 -12.85 25.10 1.34
C VAL A 29 -13.84 26.25 1.06
N THR A 30 -14.48 26.21 -0.10
CA THR A 30 -15.50 27.20 -0.49
C THR A 30 -16.87 26.73 -0.03
N PHE A 31 -17.53 27.53 0.78
CA PHE A 31 -18.88 27.25 1.29
C PHE A 31 -19.95 28.07 0.57
N ALA A 32 -21.18 27.54 0.55
CA ALA A 32 -22.37 28.28 0.16
C ALA A 32 -22.54 29.51 1.06
N ARG A 33 -23.06 30.62 0.47
CA ARG A 33 -23.38 31.82 1.26
C ARG A 33 -24.44 31.48 2.29
N GLU A 34 -24.22 31.85 3.54
CA GLU A 34 -25.16 31.63 4.61
C GLU A 34 -25.17 32.77 5.60
N ALA A 35 -26.26 32.87 6.36
CA ALA A 35 -26.43 33.78 7.47
C ALA A 35 -26.97 33.03 8.69
N LYS A 36 -26.34 33.25 9.84
CA LYS A 36 -26.83 32.77 11.16
C LYS A 36 -27.76 33.80 11.73
N VAL A 37 -28.99 33.39 12.06
CA VAL A 37 -30.06 34.28 12.56
C VAL A 37 -30.84 33.56 13.65
N ASN A 38 -31.55 34.33 14.51
CA ASN A 38 -32.23 33.78 15.69
C ASN A 38 -33.75 33.83 15.60
N THR A 39 -34.31 34.59 14.66
CA THR A 39 -35.74 34.76 14.50
C THR A 39 -36.23 34.52 13.08
N ALA A 40 -37.50 34.19 12.91
CA ALA A 40 -38.12 34.04 11.60
C ALA A 40 -38.06 35.35 10.78
N GLY A 41 -38.19 36.51 11.43
CA GLY A 41 -38.07 37.80 10.76
C GLY A 41 -36.69 38.09 10.21
N GLU A 42 -35.63 37.76 10.97
CA GLU A 42 -34.24 37.84 10.50
C GLU A 42 -33.98 36.85 9.37
N ALA A 43 -34.58 35.64 9.42
CA ALA A 43 -34.45 34.65 8.36
C ALA A 43 -35.01 35.16 7.02
N VAL A 44 -36.16 35.83 7.05
CA VAL A 44 -36.74 36.49 5.86
C VAL A 44 -35.83 37.62 5.34
N ALA A 45 -35.26 38.43 6.25
CA ALA A 45 -34.35 39.51 5.85
C ALA A 45 -33.07 38.93 5.18
N ALA A 46 -32.46 37.89 5.76
CA ALA A 46 -31.31 37.21 5.22
C ALA A 46 -31.62 36.57 3.85
N ALA A 47 -32.77 35.94 3.69
CA ALA A 47 -33.19 35.33 2.43
C ALA A 47 -33.34 36.35 1.29
N ARG A 48 -33.77 37.58 1.57
CA ARG A 48 -33.88 38.67 0.58
C ARG A 48 -32.53 39.13 0.04
N GLU A 49 -31.45 38.97 0.83
CA GLU A 49 -30.07 39.30 0.40
C GLU A 49 -29.44 38.20 -0.45
N MET A 50 -30.09 37.04 -0.51
CA MET A 50 -29.62 35.89 -1.30
C MET A 50 -30.38 35.82 -2.64
N ALA A 51 -29.66 35.62 -3.72
CA ALA A 51 -30.30 35.48 -5.04
C ALA A 51 -30.95 34.08 -5.18
N GLY A 52 -32.28 34.05 -5.44
CA GLY A 52 -32.98 32.82 -5.73
C GLY A 52 -33.63 32.15 -4.51
N SER A 53 -33.79 30.82 -4.58
CA SER A 53 -34.35 30.06 -3.46
C SER A 53 -33.29 29.81 -2.38
N VAL A 54 -33.75 29.64 -1.16
CA VAL A 54 -32.90 29.40 0.01
C VAL A 54 -33.19 28.07 0.69
N VAL A 55 -32.24 27.67 1.52
CA VAL A 55 -32.38 26.57 2.49
C VAL A 55 -32.42 27.19 3.87
N VAL A 56 -33.33 26.72 4.72
CA VAL A 56 -33.34 27.06 6.13
C VAL A 56 -33.13 25.79 6.95
N LYS A 57 -32.16 25.84 7.86
CA LYS A 57 -31.79 24.73 8.74
C LYS A 57 -31.88 25.19 10.19
N LEU A 58 -32.29 24.29 11.10
CA LEU A 58 -32.13 24.52 12.54
C LEU A 58 -30.70 24.08 12.92
N GLY A 59 -29.93 25.00 13.50
CA GLY A 59 -28.61 24.77 14.07
C GLY A 59 -28.66 24.83 15.60
N GLY A 60 -27.76 24.12 16.25
CA GLY A 60 -27.58 24.10 17.70
C GLY A 60 -26.38 23.27 18.08
N ASP A 61 -25.82 23.52 19.27
CA ASP A 61 -24.57 22.87 19.72
C ASP A 61 -24.67 21.35 19.87
N SER A 62 -25.90 20.83 20.08
CA SER A 62 -26.19 19.40 20.26
C SER A 62 -26.98 18.80 19.10
N ILE A 63 -27.17 19.53 17.98
CA ILE A 63 -27.94 19.05 16.83
C ILE A 63 -27.01 18.40 15.81
N ALA A 64 -26.94 17.06 15.81
CA ALA A 64 -26.37 16.23 14.74
C ALA A 64 -27.49 15.66 13.84
N HIS A 65 -27.17 15.23 12.62
CA HIS A 65 -28.09 14.53 11.69
C HIS A 65 -29.41 15.26 11.43
N LYS A 66 -29.33 16.54 11.09
CA LYS A 66 -30.47 17.45 10.87
C LYS A 66 -31.52 16.92 9.89
N THR A 67 -31.07 16.26 8.82
CA THR A 67 -31.95 15.72 7.76
C THR A 67 -32.85 14.61 8.28
N GLU A 68 -32.33 13.70 9.10
CA GLU A 68 -33.09 12.58 9.69
C GLU A 68 -34.18 13.10 10.66
N ARG A 69 -33.89 14.21 11.34
CA ARG A 69 -34.82 14.86 12.25
C ARG A 69 -35.80 15.79 11.56
N GLY A 70 -35.72 15.95 10.23
CA GLY A 70 -36.56 16.87 9.48
C GLY A 70 -36.29 18.35 9.81
N LEU A 71 -35.07 18.71 10.23
CA LEU A 71 -34.70 20.08 10.63
C LEU A 71 -34.09 20.89 9.47
N VAL A 72 -34.39 20.53 8.23
CA VAL A 72 -33.97 21.21 7.02
C VAL A 72 -35.16 21.46 6.11
N ARG A 73 -35.28 22.68 5.59
CA ARG A 73 -36.29 23.07 4.60
C ARG A 73 -35.57 23.57 3.35
N LEU A 74 -35.84 22.91 2.23
CA LEU A 74 -35.15 23.16 0.96
C LEU A 74 -36.06 23.94 -0.01
N ARG A 75 -35.46 24.64 -0.96
CA ARG A 75 -36.12 25.30 -2.10
C ARG A 75 -37.20 26.30 -1.68
N LEU A 76 -36.95 27.04 -0.61
CA LEU A 76 -37.87 28.07 -0.14
C LEU A 76 -37.73 29.34 -0.99
N SER A 77 -38.84 29.91 -1.41
CA SER A 77 -38.90 31.15 -2.20
C SER A 77 -40.02 32.03 -1.71
N GLY A 78 -39.71 33.31 -1.54
CA GLY A 78 -40.66 34.31 -1.01
C GLY A 78 -40.72 34.37 0.51
N ASP A 79 -41.09 35.54 1.02
CA ASP A 79 -41.05 35.90 2.43
C ASP A 79 -41.92 35.00 3.31
N GLU A 80 -43.14 34.69 2.83
CA GLU A 80 -44.13 33.90 3.58
C GLU A 80 -43.60 32.45 3.78
N ALA A 81 -43.07 31.83 2.70
CA ALA A 81 -42.57 30.47 2.77
C ALA A 81 -41.34 30.36 3.69
N VAL A 82 -40.43 31.34 3.62
CA VAL A 82 -39.22 31.39 4.45
C VAL A 82 -39.61 31.64 5.91
N GLY A 83 -40.51 32.60 6.18
CA GLY A 83 -40.97 32.93 7.53
C GLY A 83 -41.66 31.75 8.21
N GLN A 84 -42.57 31.07 7.50
CA GLN A 84 -43.27 29.90 8.04
C GLN A 84 -42.30 28.74 8.31
N ALA A 85 -41.42 28.42 7.35
CA ALA A 85 -40.43 27.37 7.53
C ALA A 85 -39.48 27.66 8.70
N ALA A 86 -39.06 28.91 8.86
CA ALA A 86 -38.19 29.33 9.96
C ALA A 86 -38.88 29.15 11.32
N GLN A 87 -40.16 29.55 11.40
CA GLN A 87 -40.94 29.39 12.63
C GLN A 87 -41.17 27.93 12.98
N ASP A 88 -41.57 27.11 11.98
CA ASP A 88 -41.77 25.66 12.18
C ASP A 88 -40.51 24.96 12.68
N LEU A 89 -39.33 25.39 12.20
CA LEU A 89 -38.04 24.85 12.63
C LEU A 89 -37.68 25.26 14.07
N LEU A 90 -37.94 26.51 14.45
CA LEU A 90 -37.77 26.99 15.84
C LEU A 90 -38.70 26.24 16.79
N ASP A 91 -39.97 26.03 16.39
CA ASP A 91 -40.95 25.29 17.18
C ASP A 91 -40.63 23.79 17.31
N ALA A 92 -39.85 23.22 16.37
CA ALA A 92 -39.37 21.83 16.40
C ALA A 92 -38.14 21.62 17.30
N ALA A 93 -37.56 22.68 17.86
CA ALA A 93 -36.44 22.60 18.79
C ALA A 93 -36.82 21.85 20.06
N ARG A 94 -35.86 21.09 20.61
CA ARG A 94 -36.03 20.29 21.83
C ARG A 94 -35.16 20.87 22.96
N PRO A 95 -35.54 20.66 24.24
CA PRO A 95 -34.72 21.12 25.37
C PRO A 95 -33.27 20.63 25.34
N ASP A 96 -33.02 19.43 24.77
CA ASP A 96 -31.70 18.80 24.69
C ASP A 96 -30.84 19.34 23.52
N ASP A 97 -31.41 20.19 22.64
CA ASP A 97 -30.70 20.76 21.49
C ASP A 97 -29.75 21.91 21.88
N GLY A 98 -29.81 22.38 23.14
CA GLY A 98 -29.02 23.49 23.63
C GLY A 98 -29.51 24.85 23.08
N GLU A 99 -28.61 25.79 22.90
CA GLU A 99 -28.93 27.09 22.29
C GLU A 99 -29.09 26.92 20.79
N VAL A 100 -30.29 27.14 20.26
CA VAL A 100 -30.63 26.95 18.86
C VAL A 100 -30.64 28.26 18.08
N HIS A 101 -30.35 28.16 16.80
CA HIS A 101 -30.39 29.26 15.84
C HIS A 101 -30.81 28.73 14.46
N LEU A 102 -31.15 29.61 13.55
CA LEU A 102 -31.41 29.26 12.16
C LEU A 102 -30.16 29.57 11.29
N LEU A 103 -29.89 28.70 10.35
CA LEU A 103 -28.94 28.93 9.24
C LEU A 103 -29.78 29.11 7.97
N VAL A 104 -29.71 30.28 7.36
CA VAL A 104 -30.32 30.58 6.07
C VAL A 104 -29.20 30.55 5.05
N ALA A 105 -29.27 29.64 4.07
CA ALA A 105 -28.22 29.46 3.06
C ALA A 105 -28.77 29.52 1.65
N GLU A 106 -27.97 29.96 0.70
CA GLU A 106 -28.32 29.88 -0.72
C GLU A 106 -28.60 28.44 -1.15
N MET A 107 -29.62 28.23 -1.96
CA MET A 107 -29.85 26.90 -2.58
C MET A 107 -28.85 26.69 -3.72
N VAL A 108 -27.82 25.90 -3.44
CA VAL A 108 -26.84 25.54 -4.48
C VAL A 108 -27.48 24.54 -5.44
N SER A 109 -27.39 24.81 -6.74
CA SER A 109 -27.87 23.93 -7.80
C SER A 109 -26.68 23.23 -8.47
N GLY A 110 -26.85 21.96 -8.83
CA GLY A 110 -25.90 21.13 -9.54
C GLY A 110 -26.39 19.68 -9.53
N VAL A 111 -26.02 18.90 -10.52
CA VAL A 111 -26.42 17.48 -10.63
C VAL A 111 -25.29 16.55 -10.22
N ARG A 112 -24.10 17.09 -10.00
CA ARG A 112 -22.90 16.35 -9.62
C ARG A 112 -22.54 16.67 -8.18
N GLU A 113 -22.34 15.62 -7.40
CA GLU A 113 -22.00 15.72 -5.99
C GLU A 113 -20.76 14.86 -5.69
N PHE A 114 -19.85 15.41 -4.91
CA PHE A 114 -18.70 14.70 -4.36
C PHE A 114 -18.79 14.67 -2.83
N ILE A 115 -18.05 13.76 -2.25
CA ILE A 115 -17.78 13.69 -0.80
C ILE A 115 -16.29 13.88 -0.63
N VAL A 116 -15.88 14.81 0.19
CA VAL A 116 -14.49 14.99 0.59
C VAL A 116 -14.41 14.94 2.11
N GLY A 117 -13.57 14.07 2.63
CA GLY A 117 -13.47 13.87 4.07
C GLY A 117 -12.04 13.61 4.52
N MET A 118 -11.86 13.60 5.83
CA MET A 118 -10.65 13.12 6.50
C MET A 118 -11.08 12.27 7.69
N LEU A 119 -10.43 11.13 7.84
CA LEU A 119 -10.61 10.25 9.00
C LEU A 119 -9.24 9.87 9.56
N VAL A 120 -9.20 9.53 10.83
CA VAL A 120 -7.99 8.99 11.45
C VAL A 120 -8.03 7.47 11.39
N ASP A 121 -7.19 6.90 10.51
CA ASP A 121 -6.97 5.46 10.47
C ASP A 121 -6.02 5.03 11.59
N ALA A 122 -6.32 3.90 12.25
CA ALA A 122 -5.56 3.42 13.40
C ALA A 122 -4.09 3.07 13.08
N GLN A 123 -3.79 2.74 11.83
CA GLN A 123 -2.46 2.30 11.38
C GLN A 123 -1.75 3.36 10.52
N PHE A 124 -2.52 4.14 9.74
CA PHE A 124 -1.96 5.14 8.82
C PHE A 124 -2.10 6.58 9.32
N GLY A 125 -2.87 6.80 10.40
CA GLY A 125 -3.13 8.14 10.91
C GLY A 125 -4.12 8.93 10.05
N PRO A 126 -4.04 10.28 10.08
CA PRO A 126 -4.93 11.12 9.31
C PRO A 126 -4.90 10.79 7.82
N THR A 127 -6.05 10.50 7.24
CA THR A 127 -6.21 10.02 5.88
C THR A 127 -7.34 10.79 5.21
N VAL A 128 -7.02 11.48 4.12
CA VAL A 128 -7.97 12.23 3.29
C VAL A 128 -8.66 11.28 2.34
N MET A 129 -9.96 11.50 2.12
CA MET A 129 -10.76 10.75 1.16
C MET A 129 -11.45 11.69 0.17
N LEU A 130 -11.60 11.19 -1.07
CA LEU A 130 -12.44 11.78 -2.12
C LEU A 130 -13.36 10.68 -2.65
N GLY A 131 -14.63 10.95 -2.79
CA GLY A 131 -15.59 10.02 -3.36
C GLY A 131 -16.69 10.73 -4.14
N VAL A 132 -17.43 9.96 -4.93
CA VAL A 132 -18.66 10.43 -5.59
C VAL A 132 -19.78 10.44 -4.56
N GLY A 133 -20.49 11.56 -4.49
CA GLY A 133 -21.61 11.79 -3.58
C GLY A 133 -22.97 11.43 -4.20
N GLY A 134 -24.02 11.88 -3.52
CA GLY A 134 -25.41 11.67 -3.94
C GLY A 134 -25.95 10.28 -3.64
N VAL A 135 -27.17 10.02 -4.09
CA VAL A 135 -27.94 8.80 -3.78
C VAL A 135 -27.30 7.50 -4.27
N MET A 136 -26.32 7.58 -5.19
CA MET A 136 -25.62 6.41 -5.75
C MET A 136 -24.28 6.15 -5.05
N ALA A 137 -23.86 6.97 -4.11
CA ALA A 137 -22.55 6.87 -3.46
C ALA A 137 -22.29 5.48 -2.85
N GLU A 138 -23.26 4.95 -2.10
CA GLU A 138 -23.16 3.64 -1.46
C GLU A 138 -23.11 2.48 -2.47
N ALA A 139 -23.79 2.61 -3.61
CA ALA A 139 -23.82 1.59 -4.64
C ALA A 139 -22.54 1.57 -5.48
N LEU A 140 -22.00 2.74 -5.80
CA LEU A 140 -20.81 2.88 -6.65
C LEU A 140 -19.53 2.59 -5.87
N LYS A 141 -19.45 2.97 -4.59
CA LYS A 141 -18.27 2.83 -3.73
C LYS A 141 -16.99 3.32 -4.44
N ASP A 142 -17.13 4.43 -5.18
CA ASP A 142 -16.03 5.06 -5.88
C ASP A 142 -15.37 6.08 -4.97
N VAL A 143 -14.41 5.61 -4.20
CA VAL A 143 -13.74 6.38 -3.15
C VAL A 143 -12.24 6.12 -3.20
N VAL A 144 -11.47 7.18 -3.11
CA VAL A 144 -10.02 7.21 -3.12
C VAL A 144 -9.52 7.74 -1.76
N PHE A 145 -8.45 7.15 -1.25
CA PHE A 145 -7.84 7.53 0.04
C PHE A 145 -6.37 7.91 -0.15
N ARG A 146 -5.88 8.87 0.66
CA ARG A 146 -4.46 9.20 0.80
C ARG A 146 -4.12 9.57 2.24
N PRO A 147 -3.09 8.96 2.85
CA PRO A 147 -2.56 9.45 4.12
C PRO A 147 -2.07 10.89 3.99
N ALA A 148 -2.40 11.74 4.98
CA ALA A 148 -1.87 13.10 5.03
C ALA A 148 -0.37 13.08 5.42
N PRO A 149 0.48 14.01 4.92
CA PRO A 149 0.13 15.19 4.15
C PRO A 149 -0.19 14.90 2.67
N VAL A 150 -1.12 15.66 2.11
CA VAL A 150 -1.50 15.60 0.70
C VAL A 150 -1.15 16.94 0.06
N ASP A 151 -0.30 16.92 -0.96
CA ASP A 151 0.04 18.09 -1.79
C ASP A 151 -0.87 18.22 -3.02
N ASP A 152 -0.64 19.23 -3.84
CA ASP A 152 -1.46 19.51 -5.01
C ASP A 152 -1.39 18.39 -6.06
N ASP A 153 -0.20 17.82 -6.28
CA ASP A 153 0.00 16.72 -7.25
C ASP A 153 -0.70 15.45 -6.78
N THR A 154 -0.58 15.13 -5.50
CA THR A 154 -1.27 13.99 -4.88
C THR A 154 -2.79 14.17 -4.91
N ALA A 155 -3.29 15.38 -4.63
CA ALA A 155 -4.72 15.68 -4.71
C ALA A 155 -5.25 15.58 -6.17
N ALA A 156 -4.48 16.05 -7.15
CA ALA A 156 -4.80 15.89 -8.56
C ALA A 156 -4.85 14.41 -8.97
N ALA A 157 -3.88 13.60 -8.53
CA ALA A 157 -3.87 12.16 -8.76
C ALA A 157 -5.08 11.46 -8.14
N MET A 158 -5.53 11.87 -6.94
CA MET A 158 -6.76 11.34 -6.33
C MET A 158 -8.00 11.58 -7.21
N ILE A 159 -8.08 12.76 -7.85
CA ILE A 159 -9.19 13.10 -8.76
C ILE A 159 -9.15 12.21 -10.00
N ASP A 160 -7.97 11.97 -10.57
CA ASP A 160 -7.80 11.14 -11.76
C ASP A 160 -8.07 9.65 -11.50
N GLU A 161 -7.96 9.20 -10.26
CA GLU A 161 -8.25 7.82 -9.87
C GLU A 161 -9.74 7.48 -9.73
N LEU A 162 -10.63 8.47 -9.73
CA LEU A 162 -12.07 8.19 -9.69
C LEU A 162 -12.49 7.41 -10.94
N ARG A 163 -13.10 6.25 -10.74
CA ARG A 163 -13.61 5.40 -11.82
C ARG A 163 -14.71 6.09 -12.63
N THR A 164 -15.44 6.98 -11.99
CA THR A 164 -16.48 7.80 -12.58
C THR A 164 -15.95 9.13 -13.13
N SER A 165 -14.75 9.11 -13.70
CA SER A 165 -14.05 10.29 -14.27
C SER A 165 -14.89 11.08 -15.28
N ALA A 166 -15.87 10.45 -15.93
CA ALA A 166 -16.83 11.14 -16.80
C ALA A 166 -17.60 12.28 -16.10
N LEU A 167 -17.77 12.21 -14.77
CA LEU A 167 -18.38 13.26 -13.96
C LEU A 167 -17.49 14.50 -13.80
N LEU A 168 -16.21 14.39 -14.10
CA LEU A 168 -15.26 15.51 -14.02
C LEU A 168 -15.31 16.40 -15.27
N ASN A 169 -15.76 15.87 -16.39
CA ASN A 169 -15.85 16.56 -17.68
C ASN A 169 -17.17 17.32 -17.83
N ASP A 170 -17.37 17.97 -18.97
CA ASP A 170 -18.66 18.56 -19.35
C ASP A 170 -19.75 17.50 -19.32
N PHE A 171 -20.80 17.74 -18.55
CA PHE A 171 -21.83 16.75 -18.31
C PHE A 171 -23.24 17.37 -18.33
N ARG A 172 -24.11 16.87 -19.21
CA ARG A 172 -25.51 17.31 -19.32
C ARG A 172 -25.71 18.83 -19.41
N GLY A 173 -24.79 19.52 -20.10
CA GLY A 173 -24.85 20.97 -20.27
C GLY A 173 -24.26 21.79 -19.12
N GLU A 174 -23.71 21.15 -18.10
CA GLU A 174 -22.89 21.79 -17.07
C GLU A 174 -21.40 21.72 -17.48
N ALA A 175 -20.64 22.76 -17.15
CA ALA A 175 -19.20 22.83 -17.44
C ALA A 175 -18.40 21.78 -16.66
N ALA A 176 -17.20 21.44 -17.14
CA ALA A 176 -16.26 20.57 -16.44
C ALA A 176 -15.99 21.08 -15.01
N VAL A 177 -15.70 20.14 -14.10
CA VAL A 177 -15.37 20.46 -12.70
C VAL A 177 -14.12 21.34 -12.67
N ASN A 178 -14.16 22.42 -11.89
CA ASN A 178 -12.98 23.23 -11.60
C ASN A 178 -12.01 22.41 -10.73
N ARG A 179 -11.04 21.76 -11.39
CA ARG A 179 -10.08 20.86 -10.76
C ARG A 179 -9.23 21.58 -9.72
N ASP A 180 -8.83 22.82 -9.96
CA ASP A 180 -8.00 23.59 -9.02
C ASP A 180 -8.73 23.86 -7.72
N GLN A 181 -10.05 24.13 -7.77
CA GLN A 181 -10.85 24.29 -6.56
C GLN A 181 -11.01 22.96 -5.82
N LEU A 182 -11.19 21.84 -6.54
CA LEU A 182 -11.30 20.52 -5.92
C LEU A 182 -9.97 20.11 -5.28
N VAL A 183 -8.82 20.32 -5.97
CA VAL A 183 -7.47 20.13 -5.41
C VAL A 183 -7.27 20.93 -4.13
N LYS A 184 -7.63 22.23 -4.15
CA LYS A 184 -7.54 23.09 -2.95
C LYS A 184 -8.38 22.57 -1.79
N THR A 185 -9.58 22.08 -2.09
CA THR A 185 -10.45 21.50 -1.06
C THR A 185 -9.82 20.26 -0.42
N ILE A 186 -9.33 19.32 -1.26
CA ILE A 186 -8.69 18.08 -0.80
C ILE A 186 -7.45 18.40 0.05
N ARG A 187 -6.54 19.23 -0.48
CA ARG A 187 -5.34 19.66 0.23
C ARG A 187 -5.68 20.38 1.53
N GLY A 188 -6.71 21.24 1.49
CA GLY A 188 -7.13 22.02 2.65
C GLY A 188 -7.52 21.17 3.85
N LEU A 189 -8.12 19.99 3.64
CA LEU A 189 -8.40 19.06 4.75
C LEU A 189 -7.09 18.50 5.35
N SER A 190 -6.13 18.18 4.50
CA SER A 190 -4.80 17.76 4.94
C SER A 190 -4.08 18.86 5.74
N ASP A 191 -4.10 20.09 5.26
CA ASP A 191 -3.47 21.24 5.92
C ASP A 191 -4.18 21.54 7.26
N CYS A 192 -5.51 21.41 7.29
CA CYS A 192 -6.31 21.61 8.51
C CYS A 192 -5.89 20.63 9.62
N VAL A 193 -5.78 19.34 9.33
CA VAL A 193 -5.42 18.35 10.36
C VAL A 193 -3.97 18.48 10.82
N GLN A 194 -3.08 19.00 9.98
CA GLN A 194 -1.71 19.33 10.38
C GLN A 194 -1.65 20.53 11.33
N ALA A 195 -2.48 21.55 11.06
CA ALA A 195 -2.59 22.74 11.91
C ALA A 195 -3.36 22.46 13.21
N HIS A 196 -4.29 21.51 13.17
CA HIS A 196 -5.18 21.12 14.27
C HIS A 196 -5.12 19.62 14.53
N PRO A 197 -4.06 19.10 15.18
CA PRO A 197 -3.87 17.66 15.38
C PRO A 197 -4.96 16.97 16.21
N ASP A 198 -5.75 17.73 16.96
CA ASP A 198 -6.89 17.26 17.74
C ASP A 198 -8.16 17.02 16.90
N VAL A 199 -8.15 17.35 15.60
CA VAL A 199 -9.24 17.00 14.67
C VAL A 199 -9.22 15.49 14.43
N ALA A 200 -10.32 14.83 14.72
CA ALA A 200 -10.49 13.38 14.60
C ALA A 200 -11.17 12.98 13.28
N SER A 201 -12.09 13.78 12.79
CA SER A 201 -12.74 13.58 11.50
C SER A 201 -13.21 14.88 10.87
N ILE A 202 -13.27 14.89 9.54
CA ILE A 202 -13.88 15.96 8.74
C ILE A 202 -14.76 15.26 7.70
N ASP A 203 -16.02 15.71 7.58
CA ASP A 203 -16.93 15.27 6.52
C ASP A 203 -17.53 16.50 5.82
N ILE A 204 -17.24 16.62 4.52
CA ILE A 204 -17.86 17.60 3.62
C ILE A 204 -18.76 16.82 2.67
N ASN A 205 -20.07 16.85 2.96
CA ASN A 205 -21.06 16.05 2.26
C ASN A 205 -22.43 16.72 2.26
N PRO A 206 -22.90 17.20 1.10
CA PRO A 206 -22.26 17.13 -0.20
C PRO A 206 -21.33 18.32 -0.55
N LEU A 207 -20.36 18.06 -1.41
CA LEU A 207 -19.64 19.05 -2.19
C LEU A 207 -20.29 19.10 -3.58
N ILE A 208 -21.03 20.16 -3.88
CA ILE A 208 -21.84 20.30 -5.10
C ILE A 208 -21.02 21.00 -6.19
N VAL A 209 -21.09 20.48 -7.42
CA VAL A 209 -20.56 21.13 -8.61
C VAL A 209 -21.67 21.98 -9.21
N ARG A 210 -21.45 23.30 -9.28
CA ARG A 210 -22.38 24.23 -9.93
C ARG A 210 -22.36 24.07 -11.47
N PRO A 211 -23.37 24.58 -12.17
CA PRO A 211 -23.40 24.52 -13.65
C PRO A 211 -22.20 25.16 -14.35
N ASP A 212 -21.53 26.12 -13.71
CA ASP A 212 -20.29 26.77 -14.21
C ASP A 212 -19.01 25.97 -13.90
N GLY A 213 -19.13 24.79 -13.28
CA GLY A 213 -18.04 23.92 -12.89
C GLY A 213 -17.41 24.22 -11.53
N SER A 214 -17.78 25.33 -10.87
CA SER A 214 -17.26 25.66 -9.54
C SER A 214 -17.75 24.66 -8.48
N VAL A 215 -16.91 24.36 -7.48
CA VAL A 215 -17.25 23.42 -6.39
C VAL A 215 -17.57 24.18 -5.11
N VAL A 216 -18.65 23.80 -4.45
CA VAL A 216 -19.16 24.47 -3.25
C VAL A 216 -19.63 23.45 -2.23
N ALA A 217 -19.10 23.53 -1.01
CA ALA A 217 -19.56 22.75 0.12
C ALA A 217 -20.85 23.38 0.71
N VAL A 218 -21.88 22.58 0.92
CA VAL A 218 -23.14 23.05 1.52
C VAL A 218 -23.31 22.61 2.96
N ASP A 219 -22.57 21.59 3.37
CA ASP A 219 -22.51 21.11 4.74
C ASP A 219 -21.10 20.69 5.11
N ALA A 220 -20.76 20.80 6.39
CA ALA A 220 -19.50 20.33 6.93
C ALA A 220 -19.68 19.91 8.39
N LEU A 221 -19.08 18.77 8.73
CA LEU A 221 -19.02 18.25 10.08
C LEU A 221 -17.56 18.02 10.47
N VAL A 222 -17.15 18.54 11.62
CA VAL A 222 -15.81 18.31 12.18
C VAL A 222 -15.97 17.74 13.59
N GLU A 223 -15.28 16.66 13.85
CA GLU A 223 -15.10 16.12 15.19
C GLU A 223 -13.71 16.40 15.70
N ARG A 224 -13.61 16.78 16.97
CA ARG A 224 -12.34 17.00 17.68
C ARG A 224 -12.29 16.14 18.93
N THR A 225 -11.11 15.80 19.38
CA THR A 225 -10.93 15.11 20.65
C THR A 225 -11.45 15.97 21.80
N THR A 226 -12.10 15.36 22.80
CA THR A 226 -12.63 16.09 23.97
C THR A 226 -11.52 16.62 24.88
N THR A 227 -10.35 16.01 24.83
CA THR A 227 -9.16 16.36 25.62
C THR A 227 -8.33 17.48 25.00
N GLY A 228 -8.51 17.77 23.69
CA GLY A 228 -7.64 18.66 22.93
C GLY A 228 -6.27 18.05 22.57
N GLU A 229 -6.02 16.81 22.96
CA GLU A 229 -4.81 16.06 22.59
C GLU A 229 -4.90 15.59 21.13
N PRO A 230 -3.75 15.34 20.47
CA PRO A 230 -3.75 14.83 19.11
C PRO A 230 -4.61 13.58 18.93
N SER A 231 -5.41 13.54 17.87
CA SER A 231 -6.27 12.42 17.51
C SER A 231 -5.48 11.18 17.06
N TYR A 232 -4.26 11.39 16.64
CA TYR A 232 -3.30 10.35 16.27
C TYR A 232 -1.93 10.66 16.85
N VAL A 233 -1.36 9.68 17.54
CA VAL A 233 0.01 9.77 18.05
C VAL A 233 0.84 8.76 17.29
N ARG A 234 1.85 9.25 16.59
CA ARG A 234 2.80 8.40 15.88
C ARG A 234 3.55 7.52 16.87
N ARG A 235 3.58 6.23 16.59
CA ARG A 235 4.40 5.28 17.33
C ARG A 235 5.84 5.39 16.82
N GLU A 236 6.72 5.95 17.62
CA GLU A 236 8.15 5.91 17.29
C GLU A 236 8.71 4.54 17.68
N SER A 237 9.35 3.87 16.72
CA SER A 237 10.13 2.68 17.04
C SER A 237 11.33 3.08 17.88
N GLN A 238 11.39 2.63 19.13
CA GLN A 238 12.54 2.83 20.00
C GLN A 238 13.71 1.89 19.67
N ARG A 239 13.50 1.00 18.69
CA ARG A 239 14.50 0.01 18.34
C ARG A 239 15.58 0.61 17.46
N LYS A 240 16.84 0.36 17.83
CA LYS A 240 17.99 0.76 17.04
C LYS A 240 18.06 -0.05 15.74
N PRO A 241 18.23 0.60 14.57
CA PRO A 241 18.41 -0.11 13.31
C PRO A 241 19.57 -1.10 13.35
N TYR A 242 19.43 -2.22 12.68
CA TYR A 242 20.52 -3.18 12.49
C TYR A 242 21.62 -2.61 11.61
N SER A 243 22.87 -2.93 11.94
CA SER A 243 24.03 -2.51 11.17
C SER A 243 24.23 -3.35 9.90
N ASP A 244 24.98 -2.81 8.94
CA ASP A 244 25.34 -3.55 7.73
C ASP A 244 26.19 -4.80 8.05
N ASP A 245 27.00 -4.79 9.11
CA ASP A 245 27.75 -5.96 9.55
C ASP A 245 26.85 -7.10 10.06
N GLN A 246 25.76 -6.75 10.75
CA GLN A 246 24.76 -7.75 11.18
C GLN A 246 24.01 -8.32 9.97
N PHE A 247 23.63 -7.50 8.99
CA PHE A 247 23.01 -7.98 7.75
C PHE A 247 23.98 -8.81 6.90
N ARG A 248 25.28 -8.45 6.85
CA ARG A 248 26.30 -9.30 6.20
C ARG A 248 26.43 -10.66 6.89
N ALA A 249 26.49 -10.67 8.23
CA ALA A 249 26.49 -11.91 8.99
C ALA A 249 25.26 -12.79 8.73
N PHE A 250 24.13 -12.16 8.45
CA PHE A 250 22.87 -12.84 8.15
C PHE A 250 22.79 -13.40 6.73
N PHE A 251 23.19 -12.60 5.72
CA PHE A 251 23.05 -12.98 4.30
C PHE A 251 24.33 -13.54 3.66
N GLU A 252 25.49 -13.20 4.16
CA GLU A 252 26.79 -13.63 3.63
C GLU A 252 27.70 -14.16 4.75
N PRO A 253 27.20 -15.08 5.59
CA PRO A 253 27.98 -15.59 6.71
C PRO A 253 29.23 -16.35 6.21
N ARG A 254 30.32 -16.28 6.99
CA ARG A 254 31.51 -17.10 6.77
C ARG A 254 31.32 -18.53 7.26
N GLY A 255 30.50 -18.68 8.31
CA GLY A 255 30.10 -19.95 8.87
C GLY A 255 28.68 -19.92 9.40
N VAL A 256 28.01 -21.05 9.27
CA VAL A 256 26.65 -21.28 9.75
C VAL A 256 26.63 -22.45 10.73
N VAL A 257 25.98 -22.30 11.87
CA VAL A 257 25.66 -23.43 12.74
C VAL A 257 24.18 -23.74 12.70
N VAL A 258 23.81 -25.01 12.45
CA VAL A 258 22.46 -25.53 12.62
C VAL A 258 22.33 -26.05 14.05
N ALA A 259 21.68 -25.27 14.91
CA ALA A 259 21.41 -25.69 16.28
C ALA A 259 20.20 -26.65 16.32
N GLY A 260 20.40 -27.86 16.83
CA GLY A 260 19.42 -28.93 16.77
C GLY A 260 19.45 -29.72 15.46
N ALA A 261 20.62 -29.90 14.85
CA ALA A 261 20.83 -30.81 13.73
C ALA A 261 20.36 -32.23 14.11
N SER A 262 19.68 -32.90 13.18
CA SER A 262 19.04 -34.19 13.43
C SER A 262 19.41 -35.22 12.37
N THR A 263 19.55 -36.46 12.74
CA THR A 263 19.69 -37.61 11.83
C THR A 263 18.36 -38.00 11.17
N HIS A 264 17.22 -37.50 11.69
CA HIS A 264 15.89 -37.87 11.23
C HIS A 264 15.42 -36.96 10.08
N PRO A 265 15.14 -37.49 8.85
CA PRO A 265 14.81 -36.68 7.64
C PRO A 265 13.56 -35.79 7.76
N GLY A 266 12.63 -36.10 8.69
CA GLY A 266 11.41 -35.30 8.93
C GLY A 266 11.60 -34.12 9.88
N LYS A 267 12.78 -33.92 10.45
CA LYS A 267 13.06 -32.83 11.38
C LYS A 267 13.64 -31.61 10.68
N PHE A 268 13.29 -30.41 11.15
CA PHE A 268 13.78 -29.15 10.60
C PHE A 268 15.31 -29.08 10.56
N GLY A 269 15.99 -29.55 11.64
CA GLY A 269 17.44 -29.56 11.69
C GLY A 269 18.11 -30.50 10.69
N PHE A 270 17.43 -31.56 10.22
CA PHE A 270 17.91 -32.38 9.10
C PHE A 270 17.72 -31.63 7.76
N VAL A 271 16.51 -31.12 7.52
CA VAL A 271 16.15 -30.49 6.23
C VAL A 271 16.99 -29.24 5.99
N SER A 272 17.16 -28.38 7.00
CA SER A 272 17.95 -27.16 6.86
C SER A 272 19.44 -27.45 6.64
N LEU A 273 20.01 -28.41 7.38
CA LEU A 273 21.40 -28.83 7.15
C LEU A 273 21.58 -29.41 5.75
N HIS A 274 20.65 -30.26 5.30
CA HIS A 274 20.64 -30.81 3.94
C HIS A 274 20.60 -29.69 2.90
N ASN A 275 19.70 -28.72 3.06
CA ASN A 275 19.54 -27.61 2.10
C ASN A 275 20.80 -26.74 2.02
N ILE A 276 21.46 -26.43 3.14
CA ILE A 276 22.71 -25.68 3.16
C ILE A 276 23.81 -26.43 2.40
N LEU A 277 23.94 -27.73 2.63
CA LEU A 277 24.96 -28.56 1.97
C LEU A 277 24.66 -28.75 0.47
N ALA A 278 23.39 -29.01 0.14
CA ALA A 278 22.96 -29.28 -1.24
C ALA A 278 22.97 -28.04 -2.14
N SER A 279 22.83 -26.84 -1.57
CA SER A 279 22.89 -25.58 -2.33
C SER A 279 24.30 -25.19 -2.78
N GLY A 280 25.33 -25.88 -2.28
CA GLY A 280 26.73 -25.58 -2.59
C GLY A 280 27.28 -24.37 -1.82
N TYR A 281 26.76 -24.11 -0.62
CA TYR A 281 27.27 -23.07 0.25
C TYR A 281 28.77 -23.24 0.53
N GLY A 282 29.56 -22.22 0.23
CA GLY A 282 31.02 -22.28 0.29
C GLY A 282 31.65 -21.97 1.65
N GLY A 283 30.84 -21.53 2.63
CA GLY A 283 31.30 -21.25 4.00
C GLY A 283 31.39 -22.51 4.87
N GLN A 284 31.81 -22.33 6.11
CA GLN A 284 31.88 -23.41 7.08
C GLN A 284 30.49 -23.79 7.60
N VAL A 285 30.23 -25.10 7.74
CA VAL A 285 28.95 -25.62 8.23
C VAL A 285 29.17 -26.42 9.51
N PHE A 286 28.52 -26.01 10.57
CA PHE A 286 28.56 -26.64 11.89
C PHE A 286 27.16 -27.14 12.27
N GLY A 287 27.11 -28.09 13.21
CA GLY A 287 25.85 -28.54 13.78
C GLY A 287 25.96 -28.84 15.27
N THR A 288 24.88 -28.62 16.02
CA THR A 288 24.77 -29.18 17.38
C THR A 288 23.72 -30.28 17.42
N ASN A 289 24.03 -31.35 18.13
CA ASN A 289 23.15 -32.50 18.38
C ASN A 289 23.47 -33.04 19.76
N LEU A 290 22.47 -33.28 20.62
CA LEU A 290 22.66 -33.71 22.02
C LEU A 290 23.55 -34.96 22.16
N GLN A 291 23.56 -35.84 21.16
CA GLN A 291 24.38 -37.05 21.12
C GLN A 291 25.71 -36.86 20.38
N ALA A 292 25.99 -35.66 19.88
CA ALA A 292 27.14 -35.35 19.04
C ALA A 292 27.31 -36.30 17.84
N GLU A 293 26.18 -36.73 17.24
CA GLU A 293 26.15 -37.66 16.10
C GLU A 293 26.63 -36.96 14.82
N THR A 294 27.19 -37.72 13.88
CA THR A 294 27.45 -37.23 12.53
C THR A 294 26.13 -37.13 11.75
N VAL A 295 25.78 -35.94 11.27
CA VAL A 295 24.55 -35.68 10.50
C VAL A 295 24.94 -35.26 9.09
N LEU A 296 24.52 -36.00 8.05
CA LEU A 296 24.82 -35.70 6.63
C LEU A 296 26.32 -35.48 6.34
N GLY A 297 27.20 -36.16 7.07
CA GLY A 297 28.66 -36.02 6.94
C GLY A 297 29.27 -34.89 7.76
N VAL A 298 28.45 -34.06 8.44
CA VAL A 298 28.92 -33.04 9.37
C VAL A 298 29.04 -33.63 10.76
N GLN A 299 30.26 -33.60 11.34
CA GLN A 299 30.47 -33.96 12.72
C GLN A 299 29.87 -32.88 13.62
N THR A 300 28.87 -33.23 14.41
CA THR A 300 28.24 -32.27 15.33
C THR A 300 28.92 -32.30 16.71
N VAL A 301 28.65 -31.28 17.50
CA VAL A 301 28.99 -31.19 18.91
C VAL A 301 27.74 -31.16 19.78
N ALA A 302 27.85 -31.47 21.07
CA ALA A 302 26.71 -31.44 21.97
C ALA A 302 26.26 -30.01 22.30
N ASP A 303 27.20 -29.08 22.44
CA ASP A 303 26.95 -27.68 22.81
C ASP A 303 27.67 -26.72 21.87
N VAL A 304 27.10 -25.54 21.66
CA VAL A 304 27.71 -24.43 20.90
C VAL A 304 29.05 -24.01 21.53
N ALA A 305 29.19 -24.15 22.86
CA ALA A 305 30.41 -23.84 23.58
C ALA A 305 31.62 -24.63 23.07
N ASP A 306 31.42 -25.81 22.51
CA ASP A 306 32.47 -26.68 21.95
C ASP A 306 32.90 -26.27 20.52
N LEU A 307 32.19 -25.31 19.89
CA LEU A 307 32.52 -24.82 18.56
C LEU A 307 33.64 -23.76 18.58
N PRO A 308 34.37 -23.59 17.47
CA PRO A 308 35.40 -22.56 17.37
C PRO A 308 34.80 -21.15 17.48
N SER A 309 35.49 -20.26 18.21
CA SER A 309 35.12 -18.84 18.32
C SER A 309 35.44 -18.11 17.00
N ASP A 310 34.68 -17.07 16.68
CA ASP A 310 34.85 -16.18 15.53
C ASP A 310 34.80 -16.84 14.14
N ALA A 311 34.35 -18.10 14.07
CA ALA A 311 34.19 -18.86 12.82
C ALA A 311 32.74 -18.90 12.32
N ILE A 312 31.78 -18.49 13.15
CA ILE A 312 30.34 -18.59 12.90
C ILE A 312 29.71 -17.22 12.96
N ASP A 313 29.04 -16.82 11.90
CA ASP A 313 28.34 -15.53 11.81
C ASP A 313 26.83 -15.69 12.01
N LEU A 314 26.25 -16.85 11.60
CA LEU A 314 24.82 -17.12 11.64
C LEU A 314 24.50 -18.41 12.40
N VAL A 315 23.58 -18.35 13.35
CA VAL A 315 22.94 -19.52 13.93
C VAL A 315 21.55 -19.74 13.33
N PHE A 316 21.31 -20.94 12.80
CA PHE A 316 20.00 -21.40 12.34
C PHE A 316 19.38 -22.33 13.39
N VAL A 317 18.33 -21.86 14.07
CA VAL A 317 17.79 -22.48 15.29
C VAL A 317 16.64 -23.40 14.97
N CYS A 318 16.82 -24.70 15.25
CA CYS A 318 15.82 -25.77 15.13
C CYS A 318 15.52 -26.44 16.49
N THR A 319 15.86 -25.79 17.58
CA THR A 319 15.62 -26.26 18.94
C THR A 319 14.28 -25.77 19.51
N PRO A 320 13.74 -26.37 20.58
CA PRO A 320 12.52 -25.91 21.24
C PRO A 320 12.65 -24.48 21.78
N ALA A 321 11.54 -23.74 21.80
CA ALA A 321 11.47 -22.32 22.23
C ALA A 321 12.11 -22.11 23.64
N SER A 322 11.93 -23.04 24.57
CA SER A 322 12.45 -22.95 25.94
C SER A 322 13.99 -22.91 26.04
N THR A 323 14.70 -23.27 24.97
CA THR A 323 16.18 -23.29 24.97
C THR A 323 16.79 -22.06 24.27
N ASN A 324 15.99 -21.26 23.62
CA ASN A 324 16.49 -20.24 22.69
C ASN A 324 17.31 -19.14 23.39
N GLN A 325 16.90 -18.63 24.55
CA GLN A 325 17.65 -17.56 25.23
C GLN A 325 19.06 -18.01 25.63
N ALA A 326 19.18 -19.20 26.22
CA ALA A 326 20.48 -19.79 26.60
C ALA A 326 21.36 -20.05 25.36
N LEU A 327 20.75 -20.56 24.27
CA LEU A 327 21.43 -20.81 23.01
C LEU A 327 21.97 -19.51 22.40
N LEU A 328 21.16 -18.44 22.35
CA LEU A 328 21.59 -17.15 21.79
C LEU A 328 22.74 -16.55 22.61
N THR A 329 22.71 -16.69 23.93
CA THR A 329 23.82 -16.28 24.81
C THR A 329 25.12 -17.01 24.47
N ALA A 330 25.08 -18.34 24.40
CA ALA A 330 26.24 -19.14 24.02
C ALA A 330 26.76 -18.83 22.61
N CYS A 331 25.86 -18.56 21.67
CA CYS A 331 26.22 -18.09 20.32
C CYS A 331 26.90 -16.72 20.33
N ALA A 332 26.40 -15.77 21.12
CA ALA A 332 27.00 -14.44 21.23
C ALA A 332 28.42 -14.50 21.82
N GLU A 333 28.67 -15.36 22.82
CA GLU A 333 30.00 -15.63 23.39
C GLU A 333 30.99 -16.19 22.35
N LYS A 334 30.48 -16.84 21.29
CA LYS A 334 31.28 -17.32 20.15
C LYS A 334 31.45 -16.29 19.01
N GLY A 335 30.90 -15.09 19.17
CA GLY A 335 30.99 -14.01 18.18
C GLY A 335 29.91 -14.03 17.11
N VAL A 336 28.85 -14.88 17.24
CA VAL A 336 27.72 -14.94 16.31
C VAL A 336 26.93 -13.65 16.36
N LYS A 337 26.68 -13.05 15.19
CA LYS A 337 26.02 -11.72 15.05
C LYS A 337 24.58 -11.80 14.54
N ALA A 338 24.18 -12.95 13.99
CA ALA A 338 22.86 -13.14 13.43
C ALA A 338 22.25 -14.49 13.81
N ALA A 339 20.93 -14.51 14.03
CA ALA A 339 20.15 -15.69 14.33
C ALA A 339 18.89 -15.75 13.46
N PHE A 340 18.57 -16.95 12.98
CA PHE A 340 17.29 -17.28 12.38
C PHE A 340 16.58 -18.35 13.21
N LEU A 341 15.35 -18.09 13.69
CA LEU A 341 14.62 -18.98 14.57
C LEU A 341 13.41 -19.60 13.86
N THR A 342 13.41 -20.94 13.78
CA THR A 342 12.26 -21.71 13.25
C THR A 342 11.27 -22.13 14.36
N SER A 343 11.66 -21.96 15.61
CA SER A 343 10.87 -22.38 16.79
C SER A 343 9.52 -21.66 16.83
N ALA A 344 8.44 -22.40 16.99
CA ALA A 344 7.10 -21.91 17.25
C ALA A 344 6.81 -21.88 18.77
N GLY A 345 5.65 -21.35 19.17
CA GLY A 345 5.22 -21.24 20.57
C GLY A 345 5.44 -19.85 21.15
N TYR A 346 5.48 -18.83 20.29
CA TYR A 346 5.63 -17.42 20.65
C TYR A 346 4.34 -16.63 20.38
N GLY A 347 4.39 -15.47 19.76
CA GLY A 347 3.25 -14.56 19.57
C GLY A 347 2.00 -15.22 18.96
N GLU A 348 2.16 -16.20 18.09
CA GLU A 348 1.09 -17.00 17.51
C GLU A 348 0.39 -17.94 18.51
N ALA A 349 1.02 -18.22 19.66
CA ALA A 349 0.47 -19.11 20.70
C ALA A 349 -0.37 -18.39 21.78
N GLY A 350 -0.61 -17.09 21.63
CA GLY A 350 -1.43 -16.30 22.54
C GLY A 350 -0.62 -15.37 23.47
N ASP A 351 -1.24 -14.91 24.58
CA ASP A 351 -0.65 -13.85 25.42
C ASP A 351 0.66 -14.25 26.08
N ASP A 352 0.74 -15.46 26.64
CA ASP A 352 1.97 -15.98 27.25
C ASP A 352 3.09 -16.11 26.20
N GLY A 353 2.72 -16.54 24.99
CA GLY A 353 3.65 -16.61 23.86
C GLY A 353 4.15 -15.23 23.43
N ARG A 354 3.29 -14.21 23.44
CA ARG A 354 3.67 -12.82 23.15
C ARG A 354 4.63 -12.26 24.20
N ALA A 355 4.40 -12.56 25.48
CA ALA A 355 5.32 -12.15 26.54
C ALA A 355 6.70 -12.81 26.37
N ALA A 356 6.73 -14.12 26.10
CA ALA A 356 7.98 -14.84 25.83
C ALA A 356 8.71 -14.32 24.58
N GLU A 357 7.97 -13.94 23.55
CA GLU A 357 8.53 -13.34 22.33
C GLU A 357 9.19 -11.98 22.62
N GLN A 358 8.53 -11.10 23.39
CA GLN A 358 9.09 -9.81 23.79
C GLN A 358 10.36 -9.96 24.62
N GLU A 359 10.39 -10.93 25.55
CA GLU A 359 11.58 -11.24 26.35
C GLU A 359 12.74 -11.73 25.46
N LEU A 360 12.44 -12.58 24.47
CA LEU A 360 13.42 -13.10 23.52
C LEU A 360 14.00 -11.97 22.64
N VAL A 361 13.15 -11.08 22.14
CA VAL A 361 13.58 -9.89 21.36
C VAL A 361 14.49 -9.02 22.20
N ALA A 362 14.07 -8.66 23.42
CA ALA A 362 14.88 -7.85 24.33
C ALA A 362 16.22 -8.53 24.68
N HIS A 363 16.24 -9.87 24.75
CA HIS A 363 17.46 -10.64 24.99
C HIS A 363 18.41 -10.55 23.79
N ALA A 364 17.94 -10.77 22.57
CA ALA A 364 18.73 -10.63 21.34
C ALA A 364 19.29 -9.22 21.16
N ASP A 365 18.49 -8.18 21.49
CA ASP A 365 18.92 -6.78 21.45
C ASP A 365 20.06 -6.48 22.45
N ARG A 366 19.98 -7.04 23.67
CA ARG A 366 21.09 -6.93 24.66
C ARG A 366 22.37 -7.60 24.19
N LEU A 367 22.26 -8.71 23.44
CA LEU A 367 23.40 -9.40 22.86
C LEU A 367 23.95 -8.71 21.59
N GLY A 368 23.27 -7.69 21.08
CA GLY A 368 23.62 -7.03 19.83
C GLY A 368 23.45 -7.94 18.61
N MET A 369 22.54 -8.92 18.66
CA MET A 369 22.34 -9.93 17.65
C MET A 369 21.15 -9.58 16.74
N LEU A 370 21.33 -9.61 15.42
CA LEU A 370 20.21 -9.56 14.47
C LEU A 370 19.41 -10.85 14.61
N MET A 371 18.11 -10.75 14.87
CA MET A 371 17.24 -11.90 15.06
C MET A 371 16.07 -11.88 14.06
N ALA A 372 15.98 -12.91 13.22
CA ALA A 372 14.86 -13.17 12.31
C ALA A 372 13.97 -14.31 12.86
N GLY A 373 12.67 -14.21 12.62
CA GLY A 373 11.67 -15.11 13.22
C GLY A 373 11.11 -14.51 14.53
N PRO A 374 10.67 -15.31 15.50
CA PRO A 374 10.54 -16.77 15.45
C PRO A 374 9.48 -17.29 14.46
N ASN A 375 9.25 -18.59 14.43
CA ASN A 375 8.25 -19.24 13.57
C ASN A 375 8.49 -18.98 12.05
N GLY A 376 9.74 -18.73 11.65
CA GLY A 376 10.12 -18.52 10.25
C GLY A 376 10.51 -19.80 9.53
N GLN A 377 10.49 -19.80 8.19
CA GLN A 377 10.92 -20.94 7.38
C GLN A 377 12.40 -20.89 6.99
N GLY A 378 13.01 -19.72 6.92
CA GLY A 378 14.43 -19.62 6.63
C GLY A 378 14.89 -18.38 5.90
N VAL A 379 16.18 -18.40 5.58
CA VAL A 379 16.88 -17.38 4.79
C VAL A 379 17.60 -18.02 3.62
N VAL A 380 17.48 -17.39 2.45
CA VAL A 380 18.18 -17.74 1.21
C VAL A 380 19.02 -16.57 0.75
N SER A 381 20.24 -16.84 0.32
CA SER A 381 21.15 -15.87 -0.25
C SER A 381 21.93 -16.53 -1.41
N THR A 382 21.44 -16.32 -2.63
CA THR A 382 22.03 -16.95 -3.83
C THR A 382 23.45 -16.47 -4.17
N PRO A 383 23.87 -15.22 -3.86
CA PRO A 383 25.23 -14.76 -4.09
C PRO A 383 26.32 -15.57 -3.38
N VAL A 384 25.98 -16.25 -2.29
CA VAL A 384 26.89 -17.13 -1.53
C VAL A 384 26.39 -18.56 -1.48
N SER A 385 25.40 -18.90 -2.31
CA SER A 385 24.76 -20.21 -2.37
C SER A 385 24.18 -20.68 -1.04
N LEU A 386 23.79 -19.78 -0.15
CA LEU A 386 23.18 -20.11 1.15
C LEU A 386 21.69 -20.43 0.99
N CYS A 387 21.30 -21.63 1.46
CA CYS A 387 19.91 -22.04 1.55
C CYS A 387 19.64 -22.58 2.99
N ALA A 388 19.63 -21.69 3.97
CA ALA A 388 19.31 -22.04 5.35
C ALA A 388 17.79 -21.96 5.55
N GLN A 389 17.06 -23.02 5.18
CA GLN A 389 15.60 -23.08 5.29
C GLN A 389 15.08 -24.51 5.46
N ILE A 390 13.88 -24.61 6.05
CA ILE A 390 13.20 -25.89 6.38
C ILE A 390 12.35 -26.46 5.24
N VAL A 391 12.31 -25.79 4.08
CA VAL A 391 11.56 -26.20 2.89
C VAL A 391 12.45 -26.11 1.63
N ALA A 392 12.03 -26.78 0.58
CA ALA A 392 12.59 -26.63 -0.78
C ALA A 392 11.57 -25.84 -1.65
N PRO A 393 11.97 -25.29 -2.78
CA PRO A 393 13.20 -25.46 -3.54
C PRO A 393 14.24 -24.34 -3.34
N TYR A 394 15.48 -24.58 -3.85
CA TYR A 394 16.48 -23.52 -4.04
C TYR A 394 16.22 -22.80 -5.36
N PRO A 395 16.11 -21.47 -5.38
CA PRO A 395 15.82 -20.70 -6.59
C PRO A 395 17.06 -20.48 -7.45
N PRO A 396 16.92 -20.18 -8.76
CA PRO A 396 18.02 -19.67 -9.55
C PRO A 396 18.52 -18.32 -9.00
N SER A 397 19.81 -18.04 -9.15
CA SER A 397 20.39 -16.75 -8.78
C SER A 397 19.87 -15.63 -9.67
N GLY A 398 19.56 -14.47 -9.08
CA GLY A 398 19.04 -13.30 -9.79
C GLY A 398 19.06 -12.04 -8.94
N ALA A 399 18.15 -11.12 -9.22
CA ALA A 399 18.16 -9.77 -8.66
C ALA A 399 16.90 -9.39 -7.84
N ILE A 400 15.97 -10.32 -7.63
CA ILE A 400 14.77 -10.09 -6.82
C ILE A 400 15.08 -10.46 -5.38
N SER A 401 14.83 -9.53 -4.43
CA SER A 401 14.93 -9.84 -3.01
C SER A 401 13.55 -9.86 -2.35
N ILE A 402 13.30 -10.91 -1.57
CA ILE A 402 11.98 -11.26 -1.03
C ILE A 402 11.97 -11.10 0.49
N ALA A 403 11.01 -10.33 1.00
CA ALA A 403 10.72 -10.19 2.43
C ALA A 403 9.26 -10.59 2.68
N SER A 404 9.02 -11.66 3.42
CA SER A 404 7.67 -12.19 3.62
C SER A 404 7.40 -12.54 5.08
N GLN A 405 6.22 -12.15 5.58
CA GLN A 405 5.69 -12.64 6.86
C GLN A 405 5.23 -14.09 6.75
N SER A 406 4.86 -14.56 5.55
CA SER A 406 4.44 -15.93 5.30
C SER A 406 5.55 -16.76 4.65
N GLY A 407 5.88 -17.90 5.28
CA GLY A 407 6.84 -18.85 4.73
C GLY A 407 6.39 -19.49 3.42
N ASN A 408 5.12 -19.86 3.33
CA ASN A 408 4.57 -20.50 2.14
C ASN A 408 4.69 -19.60 0.89
N PHE A 409 4.55 -18.28 1.06
CA PHE A 409 4.71 -17.36 -0.06
C PHE A 409 6.17 -17.20 -0.50
N VAL A 410 7.14 -17.28 0.43
CA VAL A 410 8.57 -17.36 0.02
C VAL A 410 8.80 -18.57 -0.88
N SER A 411 8.26 -19.74 -0.49
CA SER A 411 8.36 -20.96 -1.29
C SER A 411 7.66 -20.83 -2.65
N SER A 412 6.48 -20.18 -2.70
CA SER A 412 5.77 -19.91 -3.95
C SER A 412 6.58 -19.01 -4.87
N PHE A 413 7.13 -17.91 -4.37
CA PHE A 413 7.98 -17.01 -5.16
C PHE A 413 9.24 -17.70 -5.69
N MET A 414 9.87 -18.57 -4.89
CA MET A 414 11.00 -19.37 -5.37
C MET A 414 10.61 -20.37 -6.46
N ASN A 415 9.38 -20.90 -6.43
CA ASN A 415 8.86 -21.73 -7.50
C ASN A 415 8.62 -20.92 -8.78
N TYR A 416 8.03 -19.72 -8.70
CA TYR A 416 7.90 -18.81 -9.83
C TYR A 416 9.29 -18.45 -10.43
N ALA A 417 10.30 -18.22 -9.57
CA ALA A 417 11.67 -18.00 -10.04
C ALA A 417 12.19 -19.16 -10.90
N ARG A 418 11.91 -20.40 -10.49
CA ARG A 418 12.30 -21.60 -11.26
C ARG A 418 11.54 -21.74 -12.57
N GLN A 419 10.25 -21.40 -12.57
CA GLN A 419 9.40 -21.52 -13.77
C GLN A 419 9.75 -20.45 -14.81
N THR A 420 9.97 -19.22 -14.37
CA THR A 420 10.24 -18.07 -15.25
C THR A 420 11.71 -17.96 -15.65
N GLY A 421 12.62 -18.53 -14.85
CA GLY A 421 14.07 -18.34 -14.99
C GLY A 421 14.57 -16.98 -14.50
N VAL A 422 13.70 -16.10 -14.00
CA VAL A 422 14.10 -14.85 -13.34
C VAL A 422 14.40 -15.18 -11.88
N GLY A 423 15.64 -14.97 -11.46
CA GLY A 423 16.14 -15.49 -10.20
C GLY A 423 15.95 -14.57 -9.00
N VAL A 424 16.22 -15.15 -7.83
CA VAL A 424 16.16 -14.50 -6.52
C VAL A 424 17.58 -14.18 -6.05
N CYS A 425 17.78 -13.00 -5.46
CA CYS A 425 19.01 -12.60 -4.77
C CYS A 425 18.99 -13.03 -3.31
N ARG A 426 18.00 -12.51 -2.57
CA ARG A 426 17.78 -12.78 -1.15
C ARG A 426 16.34 -13.21 -0.92
N ALA A 427 16.07 -14.07 0.04
CA ALA A 427 14.72 -14.35 0.48
C ALA A 427 14.67 -14.64 1.97
N VAL A 428 13.73 -14.03 2.68
CA VAL A 428 13.52 -14.23 4.11
C VAL A 428 12.06 -14.47 4.40
N SER A 429 11.77 -15.56 5.09
CA SER A 429 10.49 -15.79 5.74
C SER A 429 10.58 -15.31 7.18
N ALA A 430 10.12 -14.10 7.45
CA ALA A 430 10.29 -13.48 8.77
C ALA A 430 9.43 -14.12 9.89
N GLY A 431 8.49 -15.02 9.55
CA GLY A 431 7.59 -15.62 10.53
C GLY A 431 6.81 -14.55 11.28
N ASN A 432 6.83 -14.59 12.61
CA ASN A 432 6.18 -13.57 13.45
C ASN A 432 6.77 -12.17 13.26
N ALA A 433 7.93 -12.04 12.61
CA ALA A 433 8.64 -10.77 12.38
C ALA A 433 8.82 -9.96 13.68
N ALA A 434 9.09 -10.66 14.79
CA ALA A 434 9.10 -10.05 16.12
C ALA A 434 10.20 -9.03 16.30
N ALA A 435 11.33 -9.23 15.62
CA ALA A 435 12.51 -8.36 15.70
C ALA A 435 12.87 -7.79 14.33
N LEU A 436 13.27 -8.62 13.37
CA LEU A 436 13.56 -8.24 12.00
C LEU A 436 12.27 -8.25 11.18
N GLY A 437 11.76 -7.08 10.82
CA GLY A 437 10.52 -6.94 10.06
C GLY A 437 10.74 -6.78 8.56
N VAL A 438 9.63 -6.78 7.82
CA VAL A 438 9.65 -6.58 6.35
C VAL A 438 10.30 -5.24 5.98
N ALA A 439 10.01 -4.16 6.72
CA ALA A 439 10.59 -2.85 6.46
C ALA A 439 12.12 -2.84 6.63
N ASP A 440 12.65 -3.51 7.65
CA ASP A 440 14.11 -3.60 7.89
C ASP A 440 14.81 -4.32 6.73
N LEU A 441 14.18 -5.40 6.23
CA LEU A 441 14.69 -6.17 5.11
C LEU A 441 14.67 -5.34 3.82
N VAL A 442 13.54 -4.69 3.50
CA VAL A 442 13.40 -3.87 2.28
C VAL A 442 14.36 -2.69 2.29
N GLU A 443 14.54 -2.01 3.42
CA GLU A 443 15.54 -0.94 3.56
C GLU A 443 16.97 -1.43 3.30
N TRP A 444 17.31 -2.61 3.80
CA TRP A 444 18.62 -3.18 3.53
C TRP A 444 18.75 -3.59 2.05
N TYR A 445 17.71 -4.19 1.44
CA TYR A 445 17.67 -4.49 0.00
C TYR A 445 17.85 -3.22 -0.86
N GLY A 446 17.32 -2.09 -0.40
CA GLY A 446 17.53 -0.79 -1.03
C GLY A 446 19.02 -0.43 -1.16
N ARG A 447 19.84 -0.84 -0.19
CA ARG A 447 21.30 -0.59 -0.15
C ARG A 447 22.14 -1.73 -0.76
N ASP A 448 21.57 -2.95 -0.90
CA ASP A 448 22.29 -4.11 -1.47
C ASP A 448 22.44 -3.98 -2.99
N ASP A 449 23.67 -3.80 -3.47
CA ASP A 449 23.98 -3.63 -4.90
C ASP A 449 23.56 -4.83 -5.76
N LYS A 450 23.38 -6.01 -5.16
CA LYS A 450 22.94 -7.24 -5.85
C LYS A 450 21.43 -7.28 -6.02
N THR A 451 20.68 -6.46 -5.29
CA THR A 451 19.22 -6.35 -5.36
C THR A 451 18.81 -5.25 -6.33
N LYS A 452 17.97 -5.57 -7.34
CA LYS A 452 17.36 -4.58 -8.23
C LYS A 452 15.92 -4.23 -7.84
N VAL A 453 15.19 -5.18 -7.26
CA VAL A 453 13.79 -4.99 -6.85
C VAL A 453 13.52 -5.74 -5.55
N SER A 454 12.72 -5.12 -4.68
CA SER A 454 12.21 -5.72 -3.46
C SER A 454 10.79 -6.24 -3.69
N LEU A 455 10.53 -7.48 -3.28
CA LEU A 455 9.20 -8.11 -3.29
C LEU A 455 8.79 -8.43 -1.87
N ALA A 456 7.70 -7.81 -1.40
CA ALA A 456 7.25 -7.95 -0.03
C ALA A 456 5.86 -8.58 0.07
N TYR A 457 5.66 -9.47 1.04
CA TYR A 457 4.35 -9.93 1.47
C TYR A 457 4.09 -9.49 2.91
N VAL A 458 2.96 -8.82 3.12
CA VAL A 458 2.53 -8.32 4.44
C VAL A 458 1.09 -8.75 4.73
N GLU A 459 0.82 -9.19 5.96
CA GLU A 459 -0.51 -9.54 6.43
C GLU A 459 -0.86 -8.90 7.79
N GLY A 460 0.11 -8.82 8.70
CA GLY A 460 -0.02 -8.12 9.98
C GLY A 460 0.72 -6.79 9.95
N ILE A 461 -0.01 -5.67 10.07
CA ILE A 461 0.55 -4.32 10.05
C ILE A 461 0.19 -3.65 11.38
N THR A 462 1.20 -3.30 12.18
CA THR A 462 1.01 -2.60 13.45
C THR A 462 1.15 -1.08 13.32
N ASP A 463 2.06 -0.63 12.47
CA ASP A 463 2.29 0.76 12.11
C ASP A 463 2.43 0.86 10.59
N GLY A 464 1.28 1.09 9.94
CA GLY A 464 1.20 1.18 8.48
C GLY A 464 1.91 2.40 7.94
N ARG A 465 1.88 3.50 8.69
CA ARG A 465 2.53 4.74 8.29
C ARG A 465 4.04 4.59 8.25
N ALA A 466 4.64 4.09 9.33
CA ALA A 466 6.08 3.85 9.38
C ALA A 466 6.52 2.84 8.32
N LEU A 467 5.73 1.79 8.11
CA LEU A 467 5.98 0.81 7.03
C LEU A 467 6.06 1.51 5.67
N MET A 468 5.04 2.30 5.30
CA MET A 468 4.98 2.94 3.98
C MET A 468 6.07 4.00 3.78
N GLU A 469 6.37 4.80 4.79
CA GLU A 469 7.46 5.79 4.73
C GLU A 469 8.81 5.12 4.45
N ARG A 470 9.09 4.01 5.14
CA ARG A 470 10.34 3.25 4.98
C ARG A 470 10.44 2.56 3.62
N LEU A 471 9.36 1.90 3.18
CA LEU A 471 9.29 1.28 1.85
C LEU A 471 9.34 2.33 0.74
N GLY A 472 8.64 3.45 0.89
CA GLY A 472 8.63 4.57 -0.04
C GLY A 472 10.01 5.20 -0.21
N ALA A 473 10.78 5.36 0.86
CA ALA A 473 12.15 5.84 0.78
C ALA A 473 13.04 4.94 -0.10
N VAL A 474 12.79 3.63 -0.11
CA VAL A 474 13.46 2.69 -1.02
C VAL A 474 12.90 2.82 -2.44
N ALA A 475 11.58 2.96 -2.58
CA ALA A 475 10.89 3.01 -3.88
C ALA A 475 11.34 4.20 -4.75
N THR A 476 11.87 5.28 -4.17
CA THR A 476 12.45 6.40 -4.92
C THR A 476 13.66 6.01 -5.78
N ASN A 477 14.35 4.92 -5.44
CA ASN A 477 15.57 4.50 -6.12
C ASN A 477 15.52 3.09 -6.70
N LYS A 478 14.79 2.19 -6.06
CA LYS A 478 14.63 0.78 -6.48
C LYS A 478 13.18 0.37 -6.35
N PRO A 479 12.57 -0.27 -7.36
CA PRO A 479 11.19 -0.72 -7.28
C PRO A 479 10.91 -1.59 -6.05
N VAL A 480 9.78 -1.31 -5.42
CA VAL A 480 9.23 -2.10 -4.31
C VAL A 480 7.85 -2.60 -4.73
N VAL A 481 7.69 -3.91 -4.76
CA VAL A 481 6.41 -4.58 -5.06
C VAL A 481 5.86 -5.17 -3.77
N VAL A 482 4.59 -4.91 -3.48
CA VAL A 482 3.93 -5.40 -2.26
C VAL A 482 2.67 -6.15 -2.61
N VAL A 483 2.48 -7.32 -2.01
CA VAL A 483 1.20 -8.01 -1.96
C VAL A 483 0.73 -8.10 -0.50
N LYS A 484 -0.55 -7.77 -0.27
CA LYS A 484 -1.15 -7.72 1.07
C LYS A 484 -2.11 -8.87 1.28
N GLY A 485 -1.93 -9.62 2.36
CA GLY A 485 -2.93 -10.54 2.88
C GLY A 485 -4.12 -9.81 3.52
N GLY A 486 -5.30 -10.42 3.50
CA GLY A 486 -6.46 -9.84 4.15
C GLY A 486 -7.06 -8.62 3.45
N ALA A 487 -7.05 -8.58 2.12
CA ALA A 487 -7.62 -7.49 1.32
C ALA A 487 -9.16 -7.42 1.37
N THR A 488 -9.83 -8.50 1.69
CA THR A 488 -11.28 -8.55 1.85
C THR A 488 -11.66 -8.68 3.33
N GLU A 489 -12.89 -8.33 3.69
CA GLU A 489 -13.39 -8.46 5.07
C GLU A 489 -13.25 -9.90 5.62
N LYS A 490 -13.53 -10.90 4.78
CA LYS A 490 -13.34 -12.31 5.15
C LYS A 490 -11.86 -12.67 5.29
N GLY A 491 -11.03 -12.20 4.36
CA GLY A 491 -9.58 -12.36 4.41
C GLY A 491 -8.96 -11.64 5.60
N ALA A 492 -9.44 -10.45 5.95
CA ALA A 492 -9.00 -9.69 7.10
C ALA A 492 -9.24 -10.44 8.43
N ARG A 493 -10.42 -11.08 8.58
CA ARG A 493 -10.71 -11.96 9.74
C ARG A 493 -9.80 -13.18 9.79
N ALA A 494 -9.51 -13.78 8.64
CA ALA A 494 -8.59 -14.90 8.55
C ALA A 494 -7.16 -14.51 8.94
N ALA A 495 -6.66 -13.38 8.40
CA ALA A 495 -5.34 -12.84 8.73
C ALA A 495 -5.20 -12.49 10.21
N ALA A 496 -6.20 -11.85 10.82
CA ALA A 496 -6.21 -11.54 12.24
C ALA A 496 -6.15 -12.79 13.12
N SER A 497 -6.83 -13.87 12.72
CA SER A 497 -6.77 -15.17 13.43
C SER A 497 -5.41 -15.85 13.28
N HIS A 498 -4.70 -15.62 12.18
CA HIS A 498 -3.40 -16.23 11.89
C HIS A 498 -2.24 -15.48 12.55
N THR A 499 -2.26 -14.13 12.50
CA THR A 499 -1.16 -13.27 12.96
C THR A 499 -1.38 -12.66 14.34
N GLY A 500 -2.62 -12.67 14.84
CA GLY A 500 -3.01 -11.93 16.04
C GLY A 500 -3.00 -10.40 15.87
N ALA A 501 -2.74 -9.89 14.67
CA ALA A 501 -2.75 -8.47 14.34
C ALA A 501 -4.00 -8.10 13.54
N LEU A 502 -4.49 -6.86 13.73
CA LEU A 502 -5.60 -6.34 12.93
C LEU A 502 -5.14 -6.12 11.48
N ALA A 503 -5.96 -6.57 10.52
CA ALA A 503 -5.75 -6.26 9.13
C ALA A 503 -6.07 -4.77 8.87
N ALA A 504 -5.20 -4.09 8.14
CA ALA A 504 -5.40 -2.71 7.71
C ALA A 504 -6.60 -2.58 6.76
N ASN A 505 -7.26 -1.41 6.78
CA ASN A 505 -8.24 -1.06 5.75
C ASN A 505 -7.59 -1.12 4.36
N ASP A 506 -8.15 -1.92 3.48
CA ASP A 506 -7.53 -2.24 2.20
C ASP A 506 -7.46 -1.04 1.25
N SER A 507 -8.49 -0.19 1.23
CA SER A 507 -8.51 1.02 0.41
C SER A 507 -7.53 2.08 0.91
N VAL A 508 -7.33 2.19 2.22
CA VAL A 508 -6.32 3.08 2.82
C VAL A 508 -4.91 2.56 2.50
N PHE A 509 -4.70 1.24 2.60
CA PHE A 509 -3.44 0.62 2.23
C PHE A 509 -3.09 0.85 0.75
N ASP A 510 -4.07 0.70 -0.16
CA ASP A 510 -3.90 0.97 -1.59
C ASP A 510 -3.51 2.43 -1.83
N GLY A 511 -4.24 3.35 -1.21
CA GLY A 511 -3.93 4.77 -1.27
C GLY A 511 -2.54 5.11 -0.72
N ALA A 512 -2.12 4.44 0.34
CA ALA A 512 -0.78 4.59 0.90
C ALA A 512 0.31 4.06 -0.06
N CYS A 513 0.12 2.89 -0.67
CA CYS A 513 1.05 2.39 -1.69
C CYS A 513 1.25 3.41 -2.82
N LYS A 514 0.18 3.98 -3.33
CA LYS A 514 0.22 5.00 -4.40
C LYS A 514 0.92 6.29 -3.95
N ALA A 515 0.63 6.77 -2.73
CA ALA A 515 1.27 7.96 -2.18
C ALA A 515 2.79 7.83 -2.07
N TYR A 516 3.28 6.62 -1.80
CA TYR A 516 4.70 6.35 -1.59
C TYR A 516 5.40 5.68 -2.79
N GLY A 517 4.76 5.61 -3.97
CA GLY A 517 5.35 5.05 -5.18
C GLY A 517 5.63 3.54 -5.10
N ILE A 518 4.86 2.83 -4.29
CA ILE A 518 4.99 1.39 -4.08
C ILE A 518 4.04 0.66 -5.03
N THR A 519 4.56 -0.27 -5.82
CA THR A 519 3.74 -1.10 -6.71
C THR A 519 2.97 -2.12 -5.90
N ARG A 520 1.64 -2.00 -5.88
CA ARG A 520 0.77 -2.98 -5.25
C ARG A 520 0.29 -4.02 -6.25
N ALA A 521 0.44 -5.30 -5.93
CA ALA A 521 -0.10 -6.40 -6.70
C ALA A 521 -1.33 -7.02 -5.99
N ALA A 522 -2.34 -7.42 -6.76
CA ALA A 522 -3.55 -8.03 -6.23
C ALA A 522 -3.33 -9.51 -5.85
N THR A 523 -2.45 -10.19 -6.57
CA THR A 523 -2.16 -11.62 -6.38
C THR A 523 -0.66 -11.86 -6.20
N VAL A 524 -0.31 -13.03 -5.67
CA VAL A 524 1.09 -13.48 -5.52
C VAL A 524 1.78 -13.65 -6.87
N GLU A 525 1.03 -14.08 -7.88
CA GLU A 525 1.48 -14.28 -9.25
C GLU A 525 1.82 -12.93 -9.90
N GLU A 526 0.88 -11.98 -9.89
CA GLU A 526 1.12 -10.61 -10.37
C GLU A 526 2.30 -9.93 -9.67
N ALA A 527 2.44 -10.14 -8.35
CA ALA A 527 3.56 -9.59 -7.59
C ALA A 527 4.90 -10.10 -8.10
N TYR A 528 4.98 -11.40 -8.41
CA TYR A 528 6.22 -11.97 -8.95
C TYR A 528 6.48 -11.51 -10.39
N GLU A 529 5.47 -11.44 -11.23
CA GLU A 529 5.58 -10.96 -12.61
C GLU A 529 6.01 -9.49 -12.67
N ALA A 530 5.45 -8.63 -11.81
CA ALA A 530 5.87 -7.25 -11.66
C ALA A 530 7.34 -7.16 -11.22
N ALA A 531 7.72 -7.91 -10.19
CA ALA A 531 9.10 -7.95 -9.72
C ALA A 531 10.07 -8.48 -10.79
N ALA A 532 9.67 -9.51 -11.55
CA ALA A 532 10.45 -10.06 -12.65
C ALA A 532 10.64 -9.04 -13.78
N SER A 533 9.60 -8.27 -14.10
CA SER A 533 9.66 -7.20 -15.08
C SER A 533 10.64 -6.11 -14.64
N PHE A 534 10.54 -5.62 -13.41
CA PHE A 534 11.49 -4.63 -12.87
C PHE A 534 12.93 -5.15 -12.77
N ALA A 535 13.12 -6.44 -12.52
CA ALA A 535 14.47 -7.03 -12.44
C ALA A 535 15.16 -7.16 -13.79
N THR A 536 14.39 -7.32 -14.88
CA THR A 536 14.89 -7.69 -16.21
C THR A 536 14.74 -6.61 -17.26
N GLN A 537 13.85 -5.65 -17.06
CA GLN A 537 13.56 -4.56 -17.98
C GLN A 537 14.05 -3.21 -17.43
N PRO A 538 14.39 -2.24 -18.28
CA PRO A 538 14.56 -0.86 -17.86
C PRO A 538 13.20 -0.29 -17.42
N LEU A 539 13.22 0.67 -16.49
CA LEU A 539 12.01 1.40 -16.10
C LEU A 539 11.51 2.25 -17.28
N PRO A 540 10.19 2.30 -17.52
CA PRO A 540 9.61 3.17 -18.53
C PRO A 540 9.87 4.65 -18.19
N ARG A 541 9.97 5.50 -19.22
CA ARG A 541 10.21 6.94 -19.05
C ARG A 541 8.92 7.73 -18.84
N GLY A 542 7.78 7.14 -19.17
CA GLY A 542 6.45 7.76 -19.08
C GLY A 542 5.36 6.79 -19.56
N PRO A 543 4.14 7.27 -19.79
CA PRO A 543 2.97 6.43 -20.08
C PRO A 543 2.80 6.08 -21.56
N ARG A 544 3.56 6.70 -22.50
CA ARG A 544 3.38 6.54 -23.94
C ARG A 544 3.92 5.20 -24.41
N VAL A 545 3.03 4.31 -24.82
CA VAL A 545 3.35 2.91 -25.16
C VAL A 545 3.12 2.63 -26.64
N VAL A 546 4.03 1.89 -27.24
CA VAL A 546 3.84 1.24 -28.54
C VAL A 546 3.71 -0.25 -28.34
N VAL A 547 2.63 -0.84 -28.84
CA VAL A 547 2.42 -2.28 -28.88
C VAL A 547 2.99 -2.81 -30.22
N LEU A 548 4.00 -3.67 -30.16
CA LEU A 548 4.58 -4.38 -31.30
C LEU A 548 4.14 -5.84 -31.27
N THR A 549 3.53 -6.34 -32.34
CA THR A 549 3.01 -7.70 -32.36
C THR A 549 3.24 -8.43 -33.67
N THR A 550 3.45 -9.75 -33.58
CA THR A 550 3.41 -10.68 -34.72
C THR A 550 2.05 -11.41 -34.80
N ALA A 551 1.10 -11.04 -33.92
CA ALA A 551 -0.21 -11.67 -33.80
C ALA A 551 -1.28 -10.60 -33.56
N GLY A 552 -1.92 -10.12 -34.60
CA GLY A 552 -2.84 -9.00 -34.60
C GLY A 552 -3.94 -9.06 -33.53
N GLY A 553 -4.52 -10.26 -33.31
CA GLY A 553 -5.55 -10.45 -32.28
C GLY A 553 -5.06 -10.11 -30.86
N TRP A 554 -3.83 -10.44 -30.52
CA TRP A 554 -3.22 -10.06 -29.24
C TRP A 554 -2.97 -8.56 -29.13
N GLY A 555 -2.58 -7.93 -30.23
CA GLY A 555 -2.45 -6.46 -30.29
C GLY A 555 -3.75 -5.76 -29.93
N VAL A 556 -4.88 -6.22 -30.49
CA VAL A 556 -6.22 -5.66 -30.19
C VAL A 556 -6.57 -5.81 -28.72
N VAL A 557 -6.44 -7.02 -28.15
CA VAL A 557 -6.78 -7.28 -26.73
C VAL A 557 -5.89 -6.47 -25.79
N THR A 558 -4.61 -6.30 -26.11
CA THR A 558 -3.68 -5.49 -25.33
C THR A 558 -4.03 -4.01 -25.41
N SER A 559 -4.40 -3.50 -26.58
CA SER A 559 -4.89 -2.12 -26.74
C SER A 559 -6.14 -1.85 -25.92
N ASP A 560 -7.09 -2.80 -25.91
CA ASP A 560 -8.29 -2.72 -25.07
C ASP A 560 -7.96 -2.72 -23.57
N ALA A 561 -6.96 -3.48 -23.15
CA ALA A 561 -6.51 -3.51 -21.77
C ALA A 561 -5.88 -2.16 -21.36
N ILE A 562 -4.98 -1.62 -22.18
CA ILE A 562 -4.34 -0.31 -21.97
C ILE A 562 -5.39 0.80 -21.90
N ALA A 563 -6.33 0.82 -22.87
CA ALA A 563 -7.38 1.85 -22.91
C ALA A 563 -8.34 1.78 -21.71
N ARG A 564 -8.57 0.59 -21.17
CA ARG A 564 -9.47 0.35 -20.03
C ARG A 564 -8.86 0.75 -18.70
N ASP A 565 -7.55 0.54 -18.55
CA ASP A 565 -6.81 0.86 -17.32
C ASP A 565 -6.57 2.37 -17.18
N GLY A 566 -6.35 3.08 -18.30
CA GLY A 566 -6.18 4.53 -18.35
C GLY A 566 -4.86 5.07 -17.80
N LEU A 567 -3.96 4.20 -17.32
CA LEU A 567 -2.63 4.59 -16.81
C LEU A 567 -1.58 4.71 -17.93
N LEU A 568 -1.79 3.98 -19.01
CA LEU A 568 -0.91 3.99 -20.17
C LEU A 568 -1.62 4.64 -21.37
N GLU A 569 -0.86 5.27 -22.23
CA GLU A 569 -1.32 5.93 -23.45
C GLU A 569 -0.83 5.16 -24.67
N LEU A 570 -1.77 4.68 -25.51
CA LEU A 570 -1.41 4.16 -26.83
C LEU A 570 -0.96 5.32 -27.70
N LEU A 571 0.35 5.45 -27.90
CA LEU A 571 0.93 6.53 -28.69
C LEU A 571 0.47 6.45 -30.16
N ALA A 572 -0.13 7.53 -30.69
CA ALA A 572 -0.28 7.67 -32.12
C ALA A 572 1.13 7.75 -32.75
N LEU A 573 1.44 6.85 -33.69
CA LEU A 573 2.78 6.77 -34.24
C LEU A 573 3.15 8.11 -34.92
N PRO A 574 4.28 8.74 -34.52
CA PRO A 574 4.81 9.91 -35.22
C PRO A 574 5.12 9.59 -36.68
N GLU A 575 4.97 10.57 -37.55
CA GLU A 575 5.08 10.40 -39.01
C GLU A 575 6.47 9.90 -39.45
N ASP A 576 7.54 10.39 -38.82
CA ASP A 576 8.91 9.97 -39.06
C ASP A 576 9.13 8.49 -38.67
N LEU A 577 8.65 8.09 -37.48
CA LEU A 577 8.70 6.69 -37.05
C LEU A 577 7.88 5.78 -37.97
N LEU A 578 6.70 6.24 -38.40
CA LEU A 578 5.86 5.49 -39.31
C LEU A 578 6.57 5.26 -40.66
N GLN A 579 7.25 6.26 -41.22
CA GLN A 579 8.04 6.15 -42.45
C GLN A 579 9.23 5.20 -42.29
N GLU A 580 9.92 5.25 -41.17
CA GLU A 580 11.03 4.30 -40.90
C GLU A 580 10.54 2.85 -40.85
N ILE A 581 9.41 2.59 -40.18
CA ILE A 581 8.82 1.25 -40.08
C ILE A 581 8.31 0.79 -41.46
N ASP A 582 7.71 1.68 -42.27
CA ASP A 582 7.27 1.37 -43.66
C ASP A 582 8.39 0.82 -44.55
N MET A 583 9.63 1.26 -44.33
CA MET A 583 10.79 0.74 -45.08
C MET A 583 11.17 -0.70 -44.70
N LYS A 584 10.68 -1.20 -43.56
CA LYS A 584 11.07 -2.51 -42.99
C LYS A 584 9.95 -3.55 -43.06
N LEU A 585 8.71 -3.11 -42.87
CA LEU A 585 7.54 -4.00 -42.84
C LEU A 585 6.85 -4.09 -44.20
N PRO A 586 6.16 -5.19 -44.49
CA PRO A 586 5.44 -5.35 -45.75
C PRO A 586 4.29 -4.33 -45.85
N PRO A 587 3.86 -3.93 -47.07
CA PRO A 587 2.84 -2.90 -47.27
C PRO A 587 1.49 -3.14 -46.58
N ARG A 588 1.25 -4.37 -46.12
CA ARG A 588 0.02 -4.78 -45.43
C ARG A 588 0.06 -4.66 -43.90
N TRP A 589 1.16 -4.13 -43.33
CA TRP A 589 1.22 -3.90 -41.89
C TRP A 589 0.23 -2.82 -41.45
N SER A 590 -0.12 -2.74 -40.18
CA SER A 590 -1.24 -1.94 -39.67
C SER A 590 -1.11 -0.42 -39.86
N ARG A 591 0.08 0.13 -40.03
CA ARG A 591 0.39 1.59 -40.10
C ARG A 591 -0.21 2.41 -38.96
N ASN A 592 -0.33 1.79 -37.83
CA ASN A 592 -0.82 2.39 -36.58
C ASN A 592 -0.26 1.63 -35.36
N ASN A 593 -0.60 2.11 -34.18
CA ASN A 593 -0.39 1.37 -32.92
C ASN A 593 -1.69 0.59 -32.61
N PRO A 594 -1.66 -0.74 -32.50
CA PRO A 594 -0.50 -1.65 -32.50
C PRO A 594 0.24 -1.74 -33.84
N VAL A 595 1.58 -1.85 -33.77
CA VAL A 595 2.43 -2.20 -34.91
C VAL A 595 2.29 -3.70 -35.15
N ASP A 596 1.38 -4.09 -36.03
CA ASP A 596 1.20 -5.50 -36.42
C ASP A 596 2.06 -5.80 -37.66
N CYS A 597 3.05 -6.68 -37.50
CA CYS A 597 3.98 -7.07 -38.57
C CYS A 597 3.35 -7.86 -39.70
N ALA A 598 2.07 -8.24 -39.58
CA ALA A 598 1.25 -8.90 -40.62
C ALA A 598 1.84 -10.22 -41.18
N GLY A 599 2.64 -10.95 -40.40
CA GLY A 599 3.22 -12.22 -40.79
C GLY A 599 4.23 -12.14 -41.95
N GLY A 600 4.84 -10.98 -42.14
CA GLY A 600 5.87 -10.76 -43.19
C GLY A 600 7.27 -10.56 -42.63
N GLU A 601 7.38 -10.72 -41.30
CA GLU A 601 8.65 -10.54 -40.58
C GLU A 601 9.68 -11.64 -40.90
N THR A 602 10.91 -11.20 -41.02
CA THR A 602 12.08 -12.08 -41.04
C THR A 602 12.72 -12.15 -39.65
N ARG A 603 13.74 -12.97 -39.49
CA ARG A 603 14.50 -13.11 -38.24
C ARG A 603 15.01 -11.79 -37.68
N ASP A 604 15.41 -10.88 -38.55
CA ASP A 604 16.08 -9.64 -38.19
C ASP A 604 15.09 -8.45 -38.16
N THR A 605 13.91 -8.57 -38.77
CA THR A 605 12.90 -7.50 -38.88
C THR A 605 12.38 -7.06 -37.52
N ILE A 606 12.04 -7.98 -36.61
CA ILE A 606 11.49 -7.65 -35.30
C ILE A 606 12.48 -6.85 -34.44
N PRO A 607 13.74 -7.31 -34.27
CA PRO A 607 14.76 -6.53 -33.55
C PRO A 607 14.99 -5.14 -34.15
N GLU A 608 15.05 -5.00 -35.47
CA GLU A 608 15.23 -3.71 -36.13
C GLU A 608 14.06 -2.75 -35.88
N VAL A 609 12.83 -3.22 -36.02
CA VAL A 609 11.63 -2.40 -35.77
C VAL A 609 11.52 -2.05 -34.26
N MET A 610 11.83 -2.99 -33.39
CA MET A 610 11.85 -2.73 -31.95
C MET A 610 12.90 -1.68 -31.59
N GLU A 611 14.08 -1.72 -32.20
CA GLU A 611 15.15 -0.76 -31.99
C GLU A 611 14.75 0.65 -32.47
N MET A 612 14.09 0.77 -33.64
CA MET A 612 13.54 2.05 -34.14
C MET A 612 12.56 2.63 -33.14
N ILE A 613 11.58 1.84 -32.70
CA ILE A 613 10.57 2.26 -31.73
C ILE A 613 11.23 2.67 -30.40
N ALA A 614 12.17 1.86 -29.88
CA ALA A 614 12.83 2.12 -28.60
C ALA A 614 13.71 3.39 -28.59
N LYS A 615 14.28 3.77 -29.74
CA LYS A 615 15.12 4.97 -29.88
C LYS A 615 14.32 6.24 -30.05
N HIS A 616 13.05 6.15 -30.43
CA HIS A 616 12.23 7.31 -30.69
C HIS A 616 11.89 8.07 -29.39
N GLU A 617 12.09 9.39 -29.37
CA GLU A 617 11.98 10.25 -28.18
C GLU A 617 10.56 10.29 -27.58
N ASN A 618 9.55 10.09 -28.41
CA ASN A 618 8.15 10.08 -27.96
C ASN A 618 7.68 8.74 -27.42
N VAL A 619 8.51 7.68 -27.44
CA VAL A 619 8.15 6.36 -26.93
C VAL A 619 8.76 6.15 -25.55
N ASP A 620 7.93 5.85 -24.57
CA ASP A 620 8.35 5.61 -23.19
C ASP A 620 8.51 4.10 -22.87
N ALA A 621 7.69 3.26 -23.51
CA ALA A 621 7.73 1.82 -23.34
C ALA A 621 7.24 1.06 -24.59
N ILE A 622 7.64 -0.21 -24.70
CA ILE A 622 7.18 -1.12 -25.75
C ILE A 622 6.56 -2.35 -25.08
N VAL A 623 5.36 -2.71 -25.49
CA VAL A 623 4.78 -4.02 -25.18
C VAL A 623 4.93 -4.91 -26.41
N TYR A 624 5.83 -5.90 -26.31
CA TYR A 624 6.05 -6.85 -27.39
C TYR A 624 5.27 -8.14 -27.20
N LEU A 625 4.49 -8.51 -28.21
CA LEU A 625 3.65 -9.71 -28.21
C LEU A 625 4.08 -10.64 -29.34
N GLY A 626 5.02 -11.54 -29.03
CA GLY A 626 5.48 -12.58 -29.95
C GLY A 626 4.79 -13.90 -29.65
N LEU A 627 4.10 -14.48 -30.62
CA LEU A 627 3.68 -15.88 -30.52
C LEU A 627 4.88 -16.77 -30.88
N GLY A 628 5.34 -17.58 -29.93
CA GLY A 628 6.38 -18.59 -30.13
C GLY A 628 5.93 -19.76 -31.04
N ILE A 629 5.11 -19.50 -32.06
CA ILE A 629 4.60 -20.52 -32.98
C ILE A 629 5.73 -21.10 -33.85
N GLN A 630 6.80 -20.35 -34.04
CA GLN A 630 8.00 -20.87 -34.68
C GLN A 630 9.09 -21.12 -33.63
N ALA A 631 9.49 -22.37 -33.44
CA ALA A 631 10.52 -22.81 -32.48
C ALA A 631 11.85 -22.05 -32.57
N ASN A 632 12.08 -21.32 -33.66
CA ASN A 632 13.26 -20.49 -33.90
C ASN A 632 13.14 -19.08 -33.32
N GLN A 633 11.93 -18.49 -33.17
CA GLN A 633 11.74 -17.15 -32.61
C GLN A 633 11.93 -17.12 -31.10
N GLY A 634 11.50 -18.15 -30.37
CA GLY A 634 11.73 -18.25 -28.92
C GLY A 634 13.21 -18.39 -28.50
N ARG A 635 14.12 -18.69 -29.42
CA ARG A 635 15.57 -18.72 -29.16
C ARG A 635 16.26 -17.39 -29.40
N LEU A 636 15.60 -16.44 -30.08
CA LEU A 636 16.15 -15.13 -30.41
C LEU A 636 15.94 -14.10 -29.32
N MET A 637 15.01 -14.37 -28.39
CA MET A 637 14.61 -13.46 -27.30
C MET A 637 15.27 -13.85 -25.95
N LYS A 638 16.17 -14.79 -25.95
CA LYS A 638 17.03 -15.14 -24.80
C LYS A 638 18.41 -14.46 -25.00
#